data_cc65d84c85a0869e5f0d649b80f66aab
#
_entry.id   cc65d84c85a0869e5f0d649b80f66aab
#
_cell.length_a   1.000
_cell.length_b   1.000
_cell.length_c   1.000
_cell.angle_alpha   90.00
_cell.angle_beta   90.00
_cell.angle_gamma   90.00
#
_symmetry.space_group_name_H-M   'P 1'
#
loop_
_entity.id
_entity.type
_entity.pdbx_description
1 polymer ?
#
loop_
_entity_poly.entity_id
_entity_poly.type
_entity_poly.pdbx_seq_one_letter_code
_entity_poly.pdbx_strand_id
1 'polypeptide(L)'
;MVETAVVLYGYRMTKLNGLDTEALESMIESVSEDPDEGSFTFRAETKWTGGFASETHISDFEQDGTTVESPEFTITGDEPEAMLGDRAGPNAVEHLLAAIGSCLSVTYAGHAAAHGIQLNDLSFEFEGDIDLRGFLGLSDDVRPGYDQIRATTHIDADASEDELRELHEEVTATSPVYDNVTNEVTLDFDLQFE
;
A
#
# COMPACT_ATOMS: atom_id res chain seq x y z
N MET A 1 -12.73 25.37 -0.67
CA MET A 1 -11.64 26.34 -0.51
C MET A 1 -11.09 26.14 0.89
N VAL A 2 -10.07 25.35 1.01
CA VAL A 2 -9.36 25.17 2.28
C VAL A 2 -7.98 25.77 2.09
N GLU A 3 -7.88 27.02 2.52
CA GLU A 3 -6.61 27.73 2.61
C GLU A 3 -6.02 27.38 3.98
N THR A 4 -5.26 26.27 4.05
CA THR A 4 -4.51 25.91 5.25
C THR A 4 -3.02 26.11 4.98
N ALA A 5 -2.61 27.38 4.91
CA ALA A 5 -1.19 27.68 4.94
C ALA A 5 -0.68 27.48 6.37
N VAL A 6 0.14 26.46 6.58
CA VAL A 6 0.89 26.28 7.84
C VAL A 6 1.94 27.37 7.93
N VAL A 7 1.63 28.45 8.64
CA VAL A 7 2.59 29.51 8.98
C VAL A 7 3.07 29.28 10.42
N LEU A 8 4.14 28.53 10.59
CA LEU A 8 4.92 28.54 11.81
C LEU A 8 6.13 29.48 11.62
N TYR A 9 6.05 30.64 12.28
CA TYR A 9 7.16 31.62 12.46
C TYR A 9 7.84 32.14 11.20
N GLY A 10 7.12 32.42 10.11
CA GLY A 10 7.69 33.12 8.95
C GLY A 10 8.74 32.32 8.16
N TYR A 11 8.96 31.06 8.47
CA TYR A 11 9.72 30.09 7.68
C TYR A 11 8.74 29.11 7.07
N ARG A 12 8.59 29.15 5.74
CA ARG A 12 7.89 28.10 5.01
C ARG A 12 8.77 26.85 5.06
N MET A 13 8.34 25.81 5.76
CA MET A 13 9.06 24.54 5.74
C MET A 13 8.84 23.89 4.38
N THR A 14 9.88 23.77 3.58
CA THR A 14 9.84 23.13 2.26
C THR A 14 9.89 21.61 2.35
N LYS A 15 10.13 21.05 3.55
CA LYS A 15 10.14 19.60 3.80
C LYS A 15 9.47 19.27 5.12
N LEU A 16 8.51 18.33 5.07
CA LEU A 16 7.84 17.78 6.24
C LEU A 16 7.70 16.26 6.03
N ASN A 17 8.03 15.46 7.03
CA ASN A 17 8.02 13.99 6.96
C ASN A 17 8.85 13.42 5.78
N GLY A 18 9.91 14.14 5.38
CA GLY A 18 10.73 13.78 4.21
C GLY A 18 10.18 14.22 2.86
N LEU A 19 8.95 14.74 2.80
CA LEU A 19 8.29 15.20 1.58
C LEU A 19 8.53 16.69 1.35
N ASP A 20 8.67 17.09 0.08
CA ASP A 20 8.64 18.49 -0.34
C ASP A 20 7.18 18.95 -0.37
N THR A 21 6.80 19.84 0.54
CA THR A 21 5.41 20.29 0.70
C THR A 21 4.94 21.17 -0.45
N GLU A 22 5.85 21.94 -1.09
CA GLU A 22 5.48 22.73 -2.27
C GLU A 22 5.22 21.83 -3.49
N ALA A 23 6.03 20.78 -3.65
CA ALA A 23 5.81 19.77 -4.69
C ALA A 23 4.51 18.98 -4.45
N LEU A 24 4.20 18.65 -3.20
CA LEU A 24 2.95 17.98 -2.83
C LEU A 24 1.72 18.85 -3.13
N GLU A 25 1.75 20.13 -2.74
CA GLU A 25 0.68 21.09 -3.05
C GLU A 25 0.49 21.22 -4.58
N SER A 26 1.59 21.35 -5.33
CA SER A 26 1.55 21.46 -6.81
C SER A 26 0.97 20.21 -7.48
N MET A 27 1.30 19.01 -6.97
CA MET A 27 0.73 17.75 -7.46
C MET A 27 -0.76 17.68 -7.20
N ILE A 28 -1.23 18.08 -6.01
CA ILE A 28 -2.66 18.13 -5.67
C ILE A 28 -3.42 19.12 -6.58
N GLU A 29 -2.85 20.30 -6.81
CA GLU A 29 -3.43 21.30 -7.73
C GLU A 29 -3.50 20.75 -9.16
N SER A 30 -2.41 20.16 -9.67
CA SER A 30 -2.33 19.59 -11.01
C SER A 30 -3.40 18.54 -11.27
N VAL A 31 -3.51 17.54 -10.40
CA VAL A 31 -4.53 16.47 -10.50
C VAL A 31 -5.95 17.02 -10.31
N SER A 32 -6.13 18.10 -9.53
CA SER A 32 -7.43 18.76 -9.36
C SER A 32 -7.86 19.52 -10.63
N GLU A 33 -6.92 20.08 -11.38
CA GLU A 33 -7.18 20.82 -12.63
C GLU A 33 -7.30 19.88 -13.82
N ASP A 34 -6.47 18.83 -13.87
CA ASP A 34 -6.49 17.81 -14.90
C ASP A 34 -6.49 16.40 -14.26
N PRO A 35 -7.67 15.76 -14.11
CA PRO A 35 -7.77 14.43 -13.50
C PRO A 35 -7.01 13.32 -14.24
N ASP A 36 -6.69 13.46 -15.51
CA ASP A 36 -5.96 12.46 -16.29
C ASP A 36 -4.50 12.37 -15.82
N GLU A 37 -3.91 13.45 -15.29
CA GLU A 37 -2.58 13.42 -14.65
C GLU A 37 -2.51 12.51 -13.40
N GLY A 38 -3.66 12.27 -12.77
CA GLY A 38 -3.80 11.32 -11.66
C GLY A 38 -4.06 9.87 -12.09
N SER A 39 -4.07 9.57 -13.40
CA SER A 39 -4.34 8.23 -13.92
C SER A 39 -3.05 7.43 -14.08
N PHE A 40 -2.94 6.30 -13.35
CA PHE A 40 -1.78 5.41 -13.38
C PHE A 40 -2.20 3.98 -13.71
N THR A 41 -1.37 3.28 -14.51
CA THR A 41 -1.46 1.83 -14.72
C THR A 41 -0.17 1.18 -14.25
N PHE A 42 -0.23 0.41 -13.18
CA PHE A 42 0.88 -0.39 -12.67
C PHE A 42 0.79 -1.83 -13.18
N ARG A 43 1.96 -2.48 -13.38
CA ARG A 43 2.06 -3.83 -13.90
C ARG A 43 3.00 -4.67 -13.06
N ALA A 44 2.70 -5.96 -12.98
CA ALA A 44 3.59 -6.96 -12.39
C ALA A 44 3.52 -8.23 -13.23
N GLU A 45 4.65 -8.90 -13.43
CA GLU A 45 4.74 -10.20 -14.08
C GLU A 45 5.28 -11.22 -13.08
N THR A 46 4.49 -12.27 -12.80
CA THR A 46 4.91 -13.33 -11.87
C THR A 46 5.17 -14.61 -12.64
N LYS A 47 6.31 -15.24 -12.39
CA LYS A 47 6.71 -16.55 -12.92
C LYS A 47 6.87 -17.55 -11.79
N TRP A 48 6.30 -18.72 -11.98
CA TRP A 48 6.60 -19.89 -11.15
C TRP A 48 8.03 -20.38 -11.45
N THR A 49 8.83 -20.60 -10.40
CA THR A 49 10.25 -21.01 -10.52
C THR A 49 10.52 -22.42 -10.05
N GLY A 50 9.50 -23.11 -9.54
CA GLY A 50 9.56 -24.52 -9.10
C GLY A 50 9.02 -24.69 -7.68
N GLY A 51 8.49 -25.88 -7.35
CA GLY A 51 7.88 -26.11 -6.04
C GLY A 51 6.78 -25.12 -5.74
N PHE A 52 6.88 -24.39 -4.62
CA PHE A 52 6.00 -23.28 -4.24
C PHE A 52 6.67 -21.91 -4.43
N ALA A 53 7.83 -21.86 -5.10
CA ALA A 53 8.56 -20.62 -5.30
C ALA A 53 8.08 -19.86 -6.56
N SER A 54 8.15 -18.54 -6.49
CA SER A 54 7.86 -17.62 -7.59
C SER A 54 8.77 -16.40 -7.56
N GLU A 55 8.92 -15.75 -8.71
CA GLU A 55 9.54 -14.43 -8.84
C GLU A 55 8.56 -13.48 -9.53
N THR A 56 8.38 -12.31 -8.94
CA THR A 56 7.55 -11.23 -9.51
C THR A 56 8.45 -10.07 -9.91
N HIS A 57 8.34 -9.65 -11.17
CA HIS A 57 9.04 -8.50 -11.72
C HIS A 57 8.09 -7.31 -11.84
N ILE A 58 8.53 -6.16 -11.38
CA ILE A 58 7.81 -4.89 -11.46
C ILE A 58 8.79 -3.89 -12.07
N SER A 59 8.38 -3.19 -13.13
CA SER A 59 9.21 -2.20 -13.81
C SER A 59 8.38 -0.99 -14.22
N ASP A 60 8.36 -0.64 -15.50
CA ASP A 60 7.70 0.53 -16.05
C ASP A 60 6.20 0.55 -15.73
N PHE A 61 5.69 1.76 -15.58
CA PHE A 61 4.27 2.02 -15.39
C PHE A 61 3.77 3.05 -16.42
N GLU A 62 2.47 3.28 -16.51
CA GLU A 62 1.90 4.35 -17.31
C GLU A 62 1.33 5.44 -16.40
N GLN A 63 1.49 6.69 -16.81
CA GLN A 63 0.82 7.85 -16.26
C GLN A 63 0.22 8.64 -17.42
N ASP A 64 -1.07 8.94 -17.35
CA ASP A 64 -1.80 9.62 -18.43
C ASP A 64 -1.52 8.98 -19.82
N GLY A 65 -1.57 7.63 -19.90
CA GLY A 65 -1.31 6.87 -21.12
C GLY A 65 0.13 6.92 -21.65
N THR A 66 1.06 7.55 -20.92
CA THR A 66 2.48 7.63 -21.29
C THR A 66 3.30 6.67 -20.42
N THR A 67 4.15 5.85 -21.06
CA THR A 67 5.06 4.96 -20.34
C THR A 67 6.13 5.76 -19.60
N VAL A 68 6.27 5.50 -18.31
CA VAL A 68 7.34 6.04 -17.45
C VAL A 68 8.32 4.92 -17.15
N GLU A 69 9.58 5.08 -17.62
CA GLU A 69 10.65 4.13 -17.34
C GLU A 69 10.99 4.13 -15.84
N SER A 70 11.10 2.92 -15.27
CA SER A 70 11.42 2.69 -13.87
C SER A 70 12.46 1.59 -13.73
N PRO A 71 13.28 1.59 -12.67
CA PRO A 71 14.13 0.44 -12.35
C PRO A 71 13.28 -0.83 -12.16
N GLU A 72 13.83 -1.97 -12.60
CA GLU A 72 13.21 -3.26 -12.33
C GLU A 72 13.40 -3.65 -10.87
N PHE A 73 12.32 -4.09 -10.23
CA PHE A 73 12.31 -4.70 -8.90
C PHE A 73 11.92 -6.16 -9.01
N THR A 74 12.59 -7.01 -8.26
CA THR A 74 12.25 -8.43 -8.15
C THR A 74 11.77 -8.74 -6.74
N ILE A 75 10.62 -9.38 -6.62
CA ILE A 75 10.06 -9.89 -5.37
C ILE A 75 10.05 -11.41 -5.44
N THR A 76 10.72 -12.06 -4.49
CA THR A 76 10.73 -13.54 -4.38
C THR A 76 9.62 -13.96 -3.41
N GLY A 77 8.78 -14.89 -3.83
CA GLY A 77 7.76 -15.53 -3.01
C GLY A 77 8.08 -17.02 -2.83
N ASP A 78 7.91 -17.54 -1.61
CA ASP A 78 8.02 -18.96 -1.31
C ASP A 78 7.25 -19.33 -0.04
N GLU A 79 6.87 -20.59 0.10
CA GLU A 79 6.15 -21.05 1.28
C GLU A 79 7.11 -21.48 2.41
N PRO A 80 6.63 -21.51 3.70
CA PRO A 80 7.37 -22.09 4.79
C PRO A 80 7.63 -23.59 4.59
N GLU A 81 8.66 -24.13 5.24
CA GLU A 81 8.99 -25.57 5.22
C GLU A 81 7.79 -26.45 5.63
N ALA A 82 6.96 -25.99 6.58
CA ALA A 82 5.74 -26.68 7.02
C ALA A 82 4.69 -26.81 5.90
N MET A 83 4.81 -26.00 4.84
CA MET A 83 3.99 -26.01 3.64
C MET A 83 4.77 -26.49 2.41
N LEU A 84 5.89 -27.19 2.61
CA LEU A 84 6.75 -27.77 1.57
C LEU A 84 7.50 -26.76 0.70
N GLY A 85 7.71 -25.54 1.17
CA GLY A 85 8.59 -24.55 0.58
C GLY A 85 9.98 -24.56 1.20
N ASP A 86 10.89 -23.78 0.65
CA ASP A 86 12.27 -23.57 1.14
C ASP A 86 12.43 -22.26 1.92
N ARG A 87 11.32 -21.49 2.07
CA ARG A 87 11.32 -20.16 2.72
C ARG A 87 12.33 -19.19 2.12
N ALA A 88 12.51 -19.22 0.80
CA ALA A 88 13.41 -18.33 0.07
C ALA A 88 12.92 -16.86 0.06
N GLY A 89 11.67 -16.63 0.37
CA GLY A 89 11.03 -15.33 0.53
C GLY A 89 9.77 -15.41 1.39
N PRO A 90 9.12 -14.25 1.66
CA PRO A 90 7.79 -14.23 2.24
C PRO A 90 6.78 -14.92 1.33
N ASN A 91 5.75 -15.54 1.90
CA ASN A 91 4.69 -16.11 1.08
C ASN A 91 3.69 -15.03 0.58
N ALA A 92 2.79 -15.41 -0.33
CA ALA A 92 1.88 -14.48 -0.98
C ALA A 92 0.99 -13.72 0.00
N VAL A 93 0.52 -14.36 1.08
CA VAL A 93 -0.34 -13.71 2.07
C VAL A 93 0.44 -12.80 3.02
N GLU A 94 1.72 -13.07 3.27
CA GLU A 94 2.61 -12.13 3.98
C GLU A 94 2.93 -10.91 3.10
N HIS A 95 3.08 -11.08 1.77
CA HIS A 95 3.20 -9.95 0.84
C HIS A 95 1.96 -9.04 0.89
N LEU A 96 0.76 -9.60 1.06
CA LEU A 96 -0.45 -8.79 1.23
C LEU A 96 -0.38 -7.92 2.49
N LEU A 97 0.03 -8.49 3.63
CA LEU A 97 0.21 -7.72 4.88
C LEU A 97 1.26 -6.63 4.71
N ALA A 98 2.38 -6.94 4.06
CA ALA A 98 3.44 -5.97 3.77
C ALA A 98 2.95 -4.84 2.83
N ALA A 99 2.14 -5.17 1.83
CA ALA A 99 1.57 -4.19 0.91
C ALA A 99 0.60 -3.22 1.63
N ILE A 100 -0.24 -3.73 2.55
CA ILE A 100 -1.10 -2.89 3.39
C ILE A 100 -0.25 -1.91 4.20
N GLY A 101 0.78 -2.40 4.90
CA GLY A 101 1.66 -1.56 5.72
C GLY A 101 2.40 -0.51 4.92
N SER A 102 2.94 -0.87 3.76
CA SER A 102 3.62 0.05 2.85
C SER A 102 2.69 1.16 2.36
N CYS A 103 1.47 0.80 1.94
CA CYS A 103 0.49 1.77 1.46
C CYS A 103 0.04 2.72 2.57
N LEU A 104 -0.27 2.20 3.77
CA LEU A 104 -0.62 3.04 4.91
C LEU A 104 0.51 4.00 5.29
N SER A 105 1.78 3.55 5.27
CA SER A 105 2.93 4.42 5.55
C SER A 105 2.99 5.63 4.60
N VAL A 106 2.79 5.40 3.31
CA VAL A 106 2.76 6.47 2.29
C VAL A 106 1.57 7.41 2.51
N THR A 107 0.39 6.84 2.78
CA THR A 107 -0.83 7.63 2.97
C THR A 107 -0.74 8.50 4.22
N TYR A 108 -0.28 7.94 5.36
CA TYR A 108 -0.02 8.74 6.57
C TYR A 108 0.99 9.87 6.34
N ALA A 109 2.12 9.57 5.69
CA ALA A 109 3.14 10.58 5.44
C ALA A 109 2.62 11.73 4.57
N GLY A 110 1.85 11.41 3.53
CA GLY A 110 1.25 12.39 2.61
C GLY A 110 0.21 13.27 3.30
N HIS A 111 -0.79 12.67 3.97
CA HIS A 111 -1.84 13.41 4.66
C HIS A 111 -1.30 14.21 5.84
N ALA A 112 -0.40 13.63 6.66
CA ALA A 112 0.24 14.36 7.74
C ALA A 112 1.01 15.58 7.22
N ALA A 113 1.75 15.45 6.10
CA ALA A 113 2.44 16.58 5.49
C ALA A 113 1.47 17.64 4.97
N ALA A 114 0.36 17.25 4.34
CA ALA A 114 -0.68 18.17 3.85
C ALA A 114 -1.35 18.93 5.01
N HIS A 115 -1.52 18.31 6.18
CA HIS A 115 -2.06 18.92 7.39
C HIS A 115 -1.00 19.64 8.26
N GLY A 116 0.27 19.62 7.86
CA GLY A 116 1.36 20.23 8.60
C GLY A 116 1.73 19.50 9.90
N ILE A 117 1.38 18.23 10.02
CA ILE A 117 1.68 17.38 11.17
C ILE A 117 3.06 16.75 10.98
N GLN A 118 3.99 17.01 11.92
CA GLN A 118 5.29 16.35 11.96
C GLN A 118 5.13 14.96 12.60
N LEU A 119 5.46 13.92 11.83
CA LEU A 119 5.60 12.55 12.33
C LEU A 119 7.00 12.38 12.93
N ASN A 120 7.07 11.85 14.15
CA ASN A 120 8.31 11.50 14.84
C ASN A 120 8.61 10.00 14.70
N ASP A 121 7.56 9.17 14.81
CA ASP A 121 7.60 7.72 14.55
C ASP A 121 6.26 7.22 14.03
N LEU A 122 6.31 6.20 13.14
CA LEU A 122 5.14 5.55 12.58
C LEU A 122 5.47 4.10 12.27
N SER A 123 4.74 3.18 12.89
CA SER A 123 4.88 1.74 12.62
C SER A 123 3.54 1.02 12.66
N PHE A 124 3.52 -0.17 12.06
CA PHE A 124 2.33 -1.00 11.94
C PHE A 124 2.65 -2.44 12.30
N GLU A 125 1.76 -3.05 13.06
CA GLU A 125 1.76 -4.49 13.30
C GLU A 125 0.53 -5.10 12.62
N PHE A 126 0.74 -6.22 11.92
CA PHE A 126 -0.33 -6.93 11.23
C PHE A 126 -0.32 -8.40 11.62
N GLU A 127 -1.51 -8.94 11.86
CA GLU A 127 -1.75 -10.36 12.05
C GLU A 127 -2.93 -10.82 11.19
N GLY A 128 -2.81 -12.00 10.59
CA GLY A 128 -3.90 -12.64 9.86
C GLY A 128 -3.85 -14.15 10.03
N ASP A 129 -4.99 -14.78 10.22
CA ASP A 129 -5.09 -16.23 10.42
C ASP A 129 -5.57 -16.91 9.15
N ILE A 130 -4.90 -17.99 8.76
CA ILE A 130 -5.24 -18.83 7.61
C ILE A 130 -5.44 -20.27 8.09
N ASP A 131 -6.49 -20.93 7.57
CA ASP A 131 -6.72 -22.34 7.72
C ASP A 131 -6.46 -23.05 6.39
N LEU A 132 -5.45 -23.91 6.36
CA LEU A 132 -5.03 -24.64 5.16
C LEU A 132 -6.13 -25.54 4.57
N ARG A 133 -7.17 -25.91 5.32
CA ARG A 133 -8.30 -26.69 4.80
C ARG A 133 -9.03 -25.93 3.67
N GLY A 134 -9.11 -24.59 3.76
CA GLY A 134 -9.67 -23.76 2.69
C GLY A 134 -8.79 -23.76 1.46
N PHE A 135 -7.49 -23.49 1.61
CA PHE A 135 -6.52 -23.49 0.52
C PHE A 135 -6.42 -24.86 -0.20
N LEU A 136 -6.44 -25.95 0.57
CA LEU A 136 -6.34 -27.32 0.04
C LEU A 136 -7.69 -27.87 -0.50
N GLY A 137 -8.77 -27.10 -0.40
CA GLY A 137 -10.10 -27.54 -0.83
C GLY A 137 -10.65 -28.71 -0.02
N LEU A 138 -10.30 -28.82 1.26
CA LEU A 138 -10.71 -29.92 2.16
C LEU A 138 -12.01 -29.62 2.91
N SER A 139 -12.51 -28.39 2.86
CA SER A 139 -13.74 -27.96 3.51
C SER A 139 -14.35 -26.76 2.80
N ASP A 140 -15.62 -26.88 2.41
CA ASP A 140 -16.40 -25.79 1.83
C ASP A 140 -16.80 -24.71 2.85
N ASP A 141 -16.74 -25.05 4.16
CA ASP A 141 -17.07 -24.13 5.24
C ASP A 141 -15.87 -23.23 5.65
N VAL A 142 -14.70 -23.44 5.07
CA VAL A 142 -13.45 -22.72 5.38
C VAL A 142 -13.01 -21.91 4.17
N ARG A 143 -12.94 -20.57 4.34
CA ARG A 143 -12.44 -19.72 3.24
C ARG A 143 -10.95 -19.93 3.00
N PRO A 144 -10.47 -19.82 1.74
CA PRO A 144 -9.06 -20.06 1.41
C PRO A 144 -8.10 -18.92 1.84
N GLY A 145 -8.60 -17.72 2.08
CA GLY A 145 -7.83 -16.55 2.50
C GLY A 145 -7.97 -16.25 3.99
N TYR A 146 -7.47 -15.10 4.42
CA TYR A 146 -7.66 -14.62 5.79
C TYR A 146 -9.14 -14.45 6.13
N ASP A 147 -9.54 -14.93 7.29
CA ASP A 147 -10.86 -14.62 7.86
C ASP A 147 -10.91 -13.17 8.35
N GLN A 148 -9.82 -12.75 8.99
CA GLN A 148 -9.64 -11.43 9.54
C GLN A 148 -8.16 -11.03 9.48
N ILE A 149 -7.90 -9.78 9.14
CA ILE A 149 -6.62 -9.14 9.36
C ILE A 149 -6.79 -8.17 10.52
N ARG A 150 -5.94 -8.30 11.53
CA ARG A 150 -5.85 -7.38 12.66
C ARG A 150 -4.65 -6.47 12.44
N ALA A 151 -4.83 -5.18 12.65
CA ALA A 151 -3.78 -4.20 12.49
C ALA A 151 -3.73 -3.26 13.70
N THR A 152 -2.51 -2.89 14.11
CA THR A 152 -2.26 -1.85 15.10
C THR A 152 -1.33 -0.81 14.49
N THR A 153 -1.75 0.45 14.54
CA THR A 153 -0.92 1.60 14.15
C THR A 153 -0.31 2.21 15.41
N HIS A 154 1.00 2.36 15.43
CA HIS A 154 1.75 3.12 16.44
C HIS A 154 2.22 4.41 15.81
N ILE A 155 1.82 5.53 16.39
CA ILE A 155 2.13 6.87 15.87
C ILE A 155 2.61 7.78 16.99
N ASP A 156 3.74 8.45 16.77
CA ASP A 156 4.25 9.56 17.55
C ASP A 156 4.38 10.77 16.62
N ALA A 157 3.71 11.87 16.95
CA ALA A 157 3.65 13.05 16.10
C ALA A 157 3.39 14.32 16.93
N ASP A 158 3.72 15.48 16.36
CA ASP A 158 3.50 16.78 16.96
C ASP A 158 2.05 17.25 16.72
N ALA A 159 1.08 16.49 17.24
CA ALA A 159 -0.35 16.73 17.11
C ALA A 159 -1.12 16.21 18.33
N SER A 160 -2.33 16.69 18.52
CA SER A 160 -3.23 16.19 19.57
C SER A 160 -3.82 14.82 19.20
N GLU A 161 -4.31 14.08 20.20
CA GLU A 161 -4.98 12.80 19.95
C GLU A 161 -6.19 12.92 19.02
N ASP A 162 -6.92 14.04 19.07
CA ASP A 162 -8.09 14.24 18.22
C ASP A 162 -7.66 14.46 16.76
N GLU A 163 -6.63 15.26 16.49
CA GLU A 163 -6.03 15.44 15.16
C GLU A 163 -5.48 14.11 14.61
N LEU A 164 -4.87 13.28 15.45
CA LEU A 164 -4.38 11.96 15.02
C LEU A 164 -5.52 10.97 14.72
N ARG A 165 -6.66 11.07 15.39
CA ARG A 165 -7.86 10.28 15.03
C ARG A 165 -8.45 10.73 13.70
N GLU A 166 -8.57 12.03 13.47
CA GLU A 166 -9.04 12.59 12.18
C GLU A 166 -8.10 12.16 11.04
N LEU A 167 -6.79 12.26 11.25
CA LEU A 167 -5.79 11.78 10.29
C LEU A 167 -5.95 10.27 10.00
N HIS A 168 -6.17 9.45 11.02
CA HIS A 168 -6.38 8.00 10.86
C HIS A 168 -7.63 7.68 10.05
N GLU A 169 -8.74 8.37 10.31
CA GLU A 169 -9.98 8.22 9.55
C GLU A 169 -9.79 8.59 8.07
N GLU A 170 -9.11 9.69 7.78
CA GLU A 170 -8.80 10.14 6.43
C GLU A 170 -7.89 9.13 5.71
N VAL A 171 -6.83 8.66 6.36
CA VAL A 171 -5.88 7.67 5.82
C VAL A 171 -6.60 6.36 5.47
N THR A 172 -7.46 5.85 6.34
CA THR A 172 -8.20 4.61 6.08
C THR A 172 -9.26 4.77 4.99
N ALA A 173 -9.79 5.98 4.81
CA ALA A 173 -10.74 6.28 3.75
C ALA A 173 -10.09 6.46 2.36
N THR A 174 -8.78 6.75 2.30
CA THR A 174 -8.10 7.13 1.05
C THR A 174 -6.95 6.19 0.65
N SER A 175 -6.56 5.23 1.50
CA SER A 175 -5.48 4.28 1.21
C SER A 175 -5.90 3.24 0.16
N PRO A 176 -5.26 3.18 -1.03
CA PRO A 176 -5.69 2.29 -2.12
C PRO A 176 -5.63 0.80 -1.77
N VAL A 177 -4.57 0.34 -1.06
CA VAL A 177 -4.47 -1.09 -0.71
C VAL A 177 -5.45 -1.44 0.41
N TYR A 178 -5.71 -0.51 1.35
CA TYR A 178 -6.75 -0.70 2.37
C TYR A 178 -8.13 -0.83 1.70
N ASP A 179 -8.43 0.04 0.73
CA ASP A 179 -9.66 -0.04 -0.06
C ASP A 179 -9.79 -1.41 -0.76
N ASN A 180 -8.72 -1.87 -1.45
CA ASN A 180 -8.71 -3.14 -2.16
C ASN A 180 -8.91 -4.38 -1.26
N VAL A 181 -8.61 -4.32 0.02
CA VAL A 181 -8.82 -5.45 0.95
C VAL A 181 -10.13 -5.35 1.73
N THR A 182 -10.76 -4.18 1.77
CA THR A 182 -12.04 -3.96 2.47
C THR A 182 -13.24 -3.89 1.54
N ASN A 183 -13.01 -3.67 0.24
CA ASN A 183 -14.04 -3.61 -0.78
C ASN A 183 -13.77 -4.63 -1.90
N GLU A 184 -14.81 -4.95 -2.69
CA GLU A 184 -14.68 -5.85 -3.84
C GLU A 184 -14.00 -5.13 -5.01
N VAL A 185 -12.97 -5.77 -5.57
CA VAL A 185 -12.32 -5.35 -6.82
C VAL A 185 -12.61 -6.38 -7.89
N THR A 186 -13.07 -5.94 -9.06
CA THR A 186 -13.28 -6.84 -10.21
C THR A 186 -11.93 -7.38 -10.69
N LEU A 187 -11.81 -8.69 -10.73
CA LEU A 187 -10.64 -9.39 -11.24
C LEU A 187 -11.02 -10.20 -12.49
N ASP A 188 -10.63 -9.71 -13.67
CA ASP A 188 -10.81 -10.42 -14.93
C ASP A 188 -9.61 -11.35 -15.19
N PHE A 189 -9.89 -12.62 -15.41
CA PHE A 189 -8.87 -13.67 -15.60
C PHE A 189 -9.05 -14.35 -16.96
N ASP A 190 -8.04 -14.23 -17.82
CA ASP A 190 -7.95 -14.98 -19.07
C ASP A 190 -6.96 -16.15 -18.93
N LEU A 191 -7.32 -17.32 -19.45
CA LEU A 191 -6.45 -18.49 -19.52
C LEU A 191 -5.99 -18.72 -20.94
N GLN A 192 -4.67 -18.71 -21.17
CA GLN A 192 -4.04 -18.98 -22.46
C GLN A 192 -3.26 -20.29 -22.39
N PHE A 193 -3.30 -21.07 -23.46
CA PHE A 193 -2.57 -22.34 -23.66
C PHE A 193 -1.50 -22.13 -24.70
N GLU A 194 -0.25 -22.52 -24.43
CA GLU A 194 0.87 -22.52 -25.36
C GLU A 194 1.09 -23.93 -25.95
#